data_45d2979494c09f4a4f34fecc1760d3dd
#
_entry.id   45d2979494c09f4a4f34fecc1760d3dd
#
_cell.length_a   1.000
_cell.length_b   1.000
_cell.length_c   1.000
_cell.angle_alpha   90.00
_cell.angle_beta   90.00
_cell.angle_gamma   90.00
#
_symmetry.space_group_name_H-M   'P 1'
#
loop_
_entity.id
_entity.type
_entity.pdbx_description
1 polymer ?
#
loop_
_entity_poly.entity_id
_entity_poly.type
_entity_poly.pdbx_seq_one_letter_code
_entity_poly.pdbx_strand_id
1 'polypeptide(L)'
;MDKSLGSVNSLIKELSAAGYIDGKMAVTPAGIEALAPHKVDNAVIMAAGMSTRFAPLSYEKPKALLKVKGEILIEREILQLKSAGIDDITVVVGYMKEKLFYLEEKFGVKIVVNENYHLYNNPSTLMLVKEKLKNTYICSSDNYFEFNPFEQYVYRAYYSAMYSEGKTDEYCLTTDSKGRITKVSIGGQDAWYMIGHVYYDRKFSETFTKILEKEYDSLITRTGLWEDLYARHITELEMYIKKYDGGIREFDSLDELRTFDSEYITNTDSFIFDNICSVLKCKPENIENIIPIKTGLTNLSFKFSCNGKQYVYRHPGVGTDVYINRRAEAEAMDAAKELGLDDTFIYIDKSKGWKISHYIEDAATLDYHNEAQVGQAMKMLRQLHTSGISVSGKFDIWEKINDFYAKLDGSDTSDFTGMEELRETMNSINEYLKKENSTPCLCHCDSYDPNFLLDRQGKMYLIDWEYAGMSDPGSDIGTFIACSDYTVEQAEKVIEIYLDRKPTPEERRHYIGYVALLAYFWFLWALYQEKCAKHTGEYLYIWYKYSKQYGKLA
;
A
#
# COMPACT_ATOMS: atom_id res chain seq x y z
N MET A 1 24.64 9.23 -33.17
CA MET A 1 26.06 8.85 -33.35
C MET A 1 26.80 10.03 -34.01
N ASP A 2 27.56 10.77 -33.24
CA ASP A 2 28.41 11.84 -33.78
C ASP A 2 29.73 11.26 -34.27
N LYS A 3 29.64 10.39 -35.30
CA LYS A 3 30.84 9.94 -36.00
C LYS A 3 31.08 10.80 -37.24
N SER A 4 32.34 11.15 -37.49
CA SER A 4 32.69 11.87 -38.69
C SER A 4 32.33 11.06 -39.95
N LEU A 5 32.01 11.72 -41.06
CA LEU A 5 31.73 11.08 -42.36
C LEU A 5 32.82 10.08 -42.74
N GLY A 6 34.10 10.37 -42.41
CA GLY A 6 35.22 9.47 -42.63
C GLY A 6 35.13 8.17 -41.83
N SER A 7 34.73 8.26 -40.55
CA SER A 7 34.53 7.08 -39.69
C SER A 7 33.37 6.21 -40.16
N VAL A 8 32.27 6.83 -40.62
CA VAL A 8 31.10 6.11 -41.16
C VAL A 8 31.49 5.38 -42.46
N ASN A 9 32.20 6.03 -43.37
CA ASN A 9 32.66 5.41 -44.63
C ASN A 9 33.66 4.27 -44.39
N SER A 10 34.56 4.38 -43.39
CA SER A 10 35.44 3.27 -43.01
C SER A 10 34.65 2.07 -42.50
N LEU A 11 33.69 2.29 -41.64
CA LEU A 11 32.84 1.24 -41.10
C LEU A 11 32.02 0.54 -42.20
N ILE A 12 31.43 1.30 -43.14
CA ILE A 12 30.72 0.73 -44.31
C ILE A 12 31.64 -0.17 -45.13
N LYS A 13 32.88 0.25 -45.41
CA LYS A 13 33.84 -0.56 -46.13
C LYS A 13 34.22 -1.84 -45.39
N GLU A 14 34.42 -1.76 -44.08
CA GLU A 14 34.71 -2.92 -43.23
C GLU A 14 33.56 -3.92 -43.21
N LEU A 15 32.31 -3.44 -43.02
CA LEU A 15 31.12 -4.28 -43.02
C LEU A 15 30.87 -4.92 -44.42
N SER A 16 31.09 -4.18 -45.51
CA SER A 16 30.96 -4.72 -46.86
C SER A 16 32.06 -5.76 -47.16
N ALA A 17 33.28 -5.52 -46.74
CA ALA A 17 34.38 -6.47 -46.91
C ALA A 17 34.19 -7.75 -46.09
N ALA A 18 33.57 -7.65 -44.92
CA ALA A 18 33.16 -8.79 -44.12
C ALA A 18 31.92 -9.52 -44.67
N GLY A 19 31.27 -8.99 -45.71
CA GLY A 19 30.05 -9.56 -46.27
C GLY A 19 28.78 -9.37 -45.42
N TYR A 20 28.80 -8.49 -44.44
CA TYR A 20 27.67 -8.25 -43.54
C TYR A 20 26.62 -7.31 -44.14
N ILE A 21 27.02 -6.43 -45.06
CA ILE A 21 26.11 -5.61 -45.85
C ILE A 21 26.38 -5.77 -47.34
N ASP A 22 25.36 -5.67 -48.16
CA ASP A 22 25.47 -5.72 -49.61
C ASP A 22 25.79 -4.35 -50.23
N GLY A 23 25.92 -4.31 -51.58
CA GLY A 23 26.19 -3.07 -52.29
C GLY A 23 25.12 -1.99 -52.24
N LYS A 24 23.94 -2.30 -51.66
CA LYS A 24 22.84 -1.38 -51.37
C LYS A 24 22.76 -1.02 -49.87
N MET A 25 23.78 -1.42 -49.10
CA MET A 25 23.82 -1.28 -47.63
C MET A 25 22.71 -2.06 -46.86
N ALA A 26 22.09 -3.03 -47.49
CA ALA A 26 21.16 -3.94 -46.80
C ALA A 26 21.96 -5.03 -46.06
N VAL A 27 21.47 -5.41 -44.87
CA VAL A 27 22.09 -6.47 -44.06
C VAL A 27 21.90 -7.81 -44.74
N THR A 28 23.01 -8.54 -44.92
CA THR A 28 23.00 -9.87 -45.57
C THR A 28 22.64 -10.98 -44.57
N PRO A 29 22.37 -12.22 -45.02
CA PRO A 29 22.22 -13.36 -44.10
C PRO A 29 23.40 -13.56 -43.15
N ALA A 30 24.65 -13.36 -43.62
CA ALA A 30 25.84 -13.41 -42.79
C ALA A 30 25.88 -12.26 -41.76
N GLY A 31 25.37 -11.09 -42.13
CA GLY A 31 25.19 -9.97 -41.22
C GLY A 31 24.14 -10.26 -40.14
N ILE A 32 23.03 -10.89 -40.49
CA ILE A 32 22.00 -11.33 -39.56
C ILE A 32 22.57 -12.38 -38.59
N GLU A 33 23.38 -13.31 -39.04
CA GLU A 33 24.02 -14.33 -38.22
C GLU A 33 25.02 -13.67 -37.23
N ALA A 34 25.78 -12.68 -37.68
CA ALA A 34 26.66 -11.91 -36.81
C ALA A 34 25.93 -11.09 -35.74
N LEU A 35 24.70 -10.67 -36.00
CA LEU A 35 23.83 -9.99 -35.04
C LEU A 35 23.11 -10.95 -34.07
N ALA A 36 23.04 -12.25 -34.34
CA ALA A 36 22.29 -13.22 -33.55
C ALA A 36 22.62 -13.20 -32.04
N PRO A 37 23.90 -13.05 -31.59
CA PRO A 37 24.22 -12.93 -30.16
C PRO A 37 23.62 -11.71 -29.46
N HIS A 38 23.25 -10.68 -30.24
CA HIS A 38 22.70 -9.42 -29.77
C HIS A 38 21.19 -9.30 -29.97
N LYS A 39 20.55 -10.38 -30.47
CA LYS A 39 19.09 -10.43 -30.60
C LYS A 39 18.48 -10.46 -29.20
N VAL A 40 17.45 -9.63 -28.99
CA VAL A 40 16.64 -9.65 -27.79
C VAL A 40 15.86 -10.97 -27.71
N ASP A 41 16.01 -11.71 -26.63
CA ASP A 41 15.36 -12.99 -26.42
C ASP A 41 13.89 -12.79 -25.95
N ASN A 42 13.67 -11.84 -25.03
CA ASN A 42 12.38 -11.63 -24.39
C ASN A 42 12.27 -10.26 -23.68
N ALA A 43 11.10 -10.01 -23.10
CA ALA A 43 10.85 -8.89 -22.20
C ALA A 43 10.12 -9.34 -20.94
N VAL A 44 10.41 -8.68 -19.82
CA VAL A 44 9.71 -8.80 -18.54
C VAL A 44 9.10 -7.46 -18.21
N ILE A 45 7.77 -7.41 -18.03
CA ILE A 45 7.05 -6.21 -17.59
C ILE A 45 6.68 -6.40 -16.11
N MET A 46 7.17 -5.52 -15.26
CA MET A 46 6.90 -5.52 -13.82
C MET A 46 5.61 -4.76 -13.52
N ALA A 47 4.52 -5.48 -13.26
CA ALA A 47 3.17 -4.93 -13.03
C ALA A 47 2.57 -5.37 -11.68
N ALA A 48 3.41 -5.70 -10.69
CA ALA A 48 2.94 -6.22 -9.41
C ALA A 48 2.68 -5.14 -8.35
N GLY A 49 3.17 -3.91 -8.52
CA GLY A 49 3.16 -2.85 -7.53
C GLY A 49 1.79 -2.25 -7.24
N MET A 50 1.60 -1.73 -6.01
CA MET A 50 0.35 -1.11 -5.56
C MET A 50 0.18 0.34 -6.01
N SER A 51 1.24 1.04 -6.40
CA SER A 51 1.25 2.44 -6.86
C SER A 51 0.47 3.38 -5.94
N THR A 52 0.66 3.29 -4.62
CA THR A 52 -0.12 3.99 -3.60
C THR A 52 -0.12 5.52 -3.74
N ARG A 53 0.95 6.09 -4.31
CA ARG A 53 1.05 7.53 -4.62
C ARG A 53 0.04 7.99 -5.67
N PHE A 54 -0.51 7.06 -6.45
CA PHE A 54 -1.47 7.34 -7.52
C PHE A 54 -2.94 7.27 -7.05
N ALA A 55 -3.18 7.35 -5.75
CA ALA A 55 -4.54 7.46 -5.21
C ALA A 55 -5.29 8.66 -5.84
N PRO A 56 -6.60 8.58 -6.08
CA PRO A 56 -7.46 7.42 -5.78
C PRO A 56 -7.52 6.39 -6.91
N LEU A 57 -6.97 6.65 -8.10
CA LEU A 57 -7.09 5.75 -9.25
C LEU A 57 -6.49 4.36 -8.97
N SER A 58 -5.37 4.31 -8.23
CA SER A 58 -4.74 3.05 -7.82
C SER A 58 -5.58 2.22 -6.84
N TYR A 59 -6.61 2.78 -6.21
CA TYR A 59 -7.55 2.04 -5.38
C TYR A 59 -8.59 1.27 -6.19
N GLU A 60 -8.78 1.64 -7.45
CA GLU A 60 -9.75 1.04 -8.35
C GLU A 60 -9.13 0.12 -9.41
N LYS A 61 -7.91 0.41 -9.83
CA LYS A 61 -7.21 -0.35 -10.88
C LYS A 61 -5.68 -0.25 -10.72
N PRO A 62 -4.91 -1.27 -11.16
CA PRO A 62 -3.46 -1.15 -11.27
C PRO A 62 -3.08 0.04 -12.16
N LYS A 63 -1.99 0.73 -11.84
CA LYS A 63 -1.47 1.86 -12.64
C LYS A 63 -1.23 1.46 -14.11
N ALA A 64 -0.82 0.22 -14.34
CA ALA A 64 -0.67 -0.38 -15.68
C ALA A 64 -1.93 -0.29 -16.57
N LEU A 65 -3.12 -0.21 -15.97
CA LEU A 65 -4.41 -0.11 -16.68
C LEU A 65 -4.92 1.32 -16.84
N LEU A 66 -4.13 2.32 -16.51
CA LEU A 66 -4.50 3.71 -16.79
C LEU A 66 -4.55 3.94 -18.30
N LYS A 67 -5.57 4.69 -18.73
CA LYS A 67 -5.79 5.00 -20.13
C LYS A 67 -5.24 6.40 -20.43
N VAL A 68 -4.02 6.48 -20.92
CA VAL A 68 -3.34 7.75 -21.23
C VAL A 68 -3.46 8.03 -22.73
N LYS A 69 -3.96 9.22 -23.07
CA LYS A 69 -4.25 9.64 -24.46
C LYS A 69 -5.03 8.58 -25.27
N GLY A 70 -6.00 7.97 -24.61
CA GLY A 70 -6.87 6.98 -25.23
C GLY A 70 -6.32 5.54 -25.25
N GLU A 71 -5.08 5.27 -24.82
CA GLU A 71 -4.43 3.96 -24.84
C GLU A 71 -4.11 3.47 -23.42
N ILE A 72 -4.31 2.18 -23.15
CA ILE A 72 -3.95 1.55 -21.88
C ILE A 72 -2.42 1.37 -21.82
N LEU A 73 -1.76 1.85 -20.77
CA LEU A 73 -0.30 1.88 -20.66
C LEU A 73 0.35 0.54 -20.98
N ILE A 74 -0.01 -0.52 -20.26
CA ILE A 74 0.60 -1.85 -20.47
C ILE A 74 0.28 -2.46 -21.84
N GLU A 75 -0.92 -2.20 -22.39
CA GLU A 75 -1.27 -2.68 -23.73
C GLU A 75 -0.42 -2.00 -24.79
N ARG A 76 -0.24 -0.69 -24.67
CA ARG A 76 0.64 0.10 -25.55
C ARG A 76 2.08 -0.42 -25.51
N GLU A 77 2.62 -0.66 -24.31
CA GLU A 77 3.99 -1.17 -24.15
C GLU A 77 4.16 -2.56 -24.77
N ILE A 78 3.20 -3.48 -24.54
CA ILE A 78 3.19 -4.81 -25.17
C ILE A 78 3.19 -4.69 -26.70
N LEU A 79 2.37 -3.80 -27.27
CA LEU A 79 2.30 -3.59 -28.72
C LEU A 79 3.60 -3.01 -29.27
N GLN A 80 4.25 -2.10 -28.55
CA GLN A 80 5.55 -1.54 -28.93
C GLN A 80 6.65 -2.61 -28.93
N LEU A 81 6.71 -3.48 -27.92
CA LEU A 81 7.62 -4.61 -27.86
C LEU A 81 7.41 -5.57 -29.05
N LYS A 82 6.16 -5.94 -29.31
CA LYS A 82 5.81 -6.83 -30.44
C LYS A 82 6.15 -6.22 -31.79
N SER A 83 5.93 -4.92 -31.96
CA SER A 83 6.28 -4.22 -33.22
C SER A 83 7.78 -4.14 -33.44
N ALA A 84 8.60 -4.27 -32.39
CA ALA A 84 10.05 -4.41 -32.45
C ALA A 84 10.51 -5.88 -32.68
N GLY A 85 9.57 -6.84 -32.83
CA GLY A 85 9.87 -8.25 -33.03
C GLY A 85 10.23 -9.00 -31.74
N ILE A 86 9.72 -8.55 -30.60
CA ILE A 86 9.90 -9.16 -29.28
C ILE A 86 8.56 -9.77 -28.86
N ASP A 87 8.39 -11.07 -29.10
CA ASP A 87 7.12 -11.77 -28.89
C ASP A 87 7.05 -12.55 -27.57
N ASP A 88 8.18 -12.99 -27.02
CA ASP A 88 8.21 -13.68 -25.71
C ASP A 88 8.20 -12.62 -24.59
N ILE A 89 6.98 -12.25 -24.16
CA ILE A 89 6.76 -11.24 -23.14
C ILE A 89 6.17 -11.91 -21.90
N THR A 90 6.77 -11.65 -20.75
CA THR A 90 6.26 -12.09 -19.45
C THR A 90 5.83 -10.87 -18.64
N VAL A 91 4.59 -10.87 -18.16
CA VAL A 91 4.04 -9.86 -17.27
C VAL A 91 3.98 -10.42 -15.86
N VAL A 92 4.69 -9.80 -14.92
CA VAL A 92 4.63 -10.19 -13.51
C VAL A 92 3.60 -9.32 -12.80
N VAL A 93 2.54 -9.96 -12.31
CA VAL A 93 1.39 -9.30 -11.69
C VAL A 93 1.33 -9.55 -10.18
N GLY A 94 0.65 -8.69 -9.43
CA GLY A 94 0.48 -8.81 -7.98
C GLY A 94 -0.79 -8.12 -7.51
N TYR A 95 -0.72 -6.82 -7.27
CA TYR A 95 -1.87 -6.02 -6.86
C TYR A 95 -2.99 -6.05 -7.91
N MET A 96 -4.21 -6.40 -7.48
CA MET A 96 -5.39 -6.56 -8.37
C MET A 96 -5.09 -7.36 -9.64
N LYS A 97 -4.30 -8.44 -9.49
CA LYS A 97 -3.79 -9.28 -10.59
C LYS A 97 -4.88 -9.77 -11.54
N GLU A 98 -6.09 -10.02 -11.02
CA GLU A 98 -7.24 -10.52 -11.78
C GLU A 98 -7.62 -9.58 -12.94
N LYS A 99 -7.39 -8.28 -12.76
CA LYS A 99 -7.65 -7.26 -13.80
C LYS A 99 -6.66 -7.30 -14.96
N LEU A 100 -5.55 -8.03 -14.82
CA LEU A 100 -4.48 -8.15 -15.82
C LEU A 100 -4.47 -9.51 -16.53
N PHE A 101 -5.26 -10.50 -16.09
CA PHE A 101 -5.24 -11.85 -16.68
C PHE A 101 -5.69 -11.87 -18.14
N TYR A 102 -6.56 -10.96 -18.57
CA TYR A 102 -7.00 -10.86 -19.97
C TYR A 102 -5.86 -10.59 -20.97
N LEU A 103 -4.72 -10.09 -20.48
CA LEU A 103 -3.56 -9.82 -21.34
C LEU A 103 -2.99 -11.09 -21.97
N GLU A 104 -3.10 -12.23 -21.29
CA GLU A 104 -2.67 -13.53 -21.81
C GLU A 104 -3.46 -13.91 -23.05
N GLU A 105 -4.80 -13.85 -22.98
CA GLU A 105 -5.68 -14.16 -24.11
C GLU A 105 -5.55 -13.12 -25.24
N LYS A 106 -5.51 -11.83 -24.87
CA LYS A 106 -5.53 -10.73 -25.85
C LYS A 106 -4.22 -10.60 -26.61
N PHE A 107 -3.09 -10.80 -25.95
CA PHE A 107 -1.76 -10.52 -26.52
C PHE A 107 -0.83 -11.73 -26.58
N GLY A 108 -1.20 -12.87 -26.03
CA GLY A 108 -0.34 -14.06 -25.98
C GLY A 108 0.89 -13.90 -25.08
N VAL A 109 0.83 -12.99 -24.10
CA VAL A 109 1.88 -12.83 -23.10
C VAL A 109 1.77 -13.93 -22.02
N LYS A 110 2.82 -14.14 -21.24
CA LYS A 110 2.82 -15.07 -20.11
C LYS A 110 2.58 -14.29 -18.81
N ILE A 111 1.67 -14.77 -17.96
CA ILE A 111 1.42 -14.18 -16.65
C ILE A 111 2.19 -14.96 -15.58
N VAL A 112 2.90 -14.24 -14.71
CA VAL A 112 3.53 -14.77 -13.48
C VAL A 112 3.00 -13.99 -12.30
N VAL A 113 2.56 -14.68 -11.24
CA VAL A 113 2.00 -14.03 -10.05
C VAL A 113 3.09 -13.86 -8.98
N ASN A 114 3.31 -12.63 -8.55
CA ASN A 114 4.09 -12.33 -7.36
C ASN A 114 3.14 -12.20 -6.15
N GLU A 115 3.06 -13.24 -5.33
CA GLU A 115 2.21 -13.24 -4.13
C GLU A 115 2.77 -12.35 -3.01
N ASN A 116 4.08 -12.09 -3.03
CA ASN A 116 4.77 -11.30 -2.02
C ASN A 116 4.88 -9.80 -2.38
N TYR A 117 4.12 -9.32 -3.36
CA TYR A 117 4.17 -7.94 -3.85
C TYR A 117 3.93 -6.88 -2.75
N HIS A 118 3.21 -7.25 -1.69
CA HIS A 118 2.87 -6.38 -0.57
C HIS A 118 3.95 -6.35 0.53
N LEU A 119 4.85 -7.34 0.55
CA LEU A 119 5.94 -7.48 1.51
C LEU A 119 7.26 -6.99 0.96
N TYR A 120 7.51 -7.25 -0.32
CA TYR A 120 8.81 -7.06 -0.96
C TYR A 120 8.68 -6.22 -2.22
N ASN A 121 9.78 -5.55 -2.57
CA ASN A 121 9.86 -4.69 -3.73
C ASN A 121 10.27 -5.48 -5.01
N ASN A 122 10.64 -4.78 -6.07
CA ASN A 122 10.90 -5.34 -7.40
C ASN A 122 12.00 -6.43 -7.49
N PRO A 123 12.99 -6.57 -6.56
CA PRO A 123 13.85 -7.75 -6.54
C PRO A 123 13.08 -9.07 -6.40
N SER A 124 11.96 -9.07 -5.66
CA SER A 124 11.11 -10.27 -5.55
C SER A 124 10.46 -10.65 -6.88
N THR A 125 10.10 -9.66 -7.68
CA THR A 125 9.57 -9.84 -9.03
C THR A 125 10.63 -10.45 -9.95
N LEU A 126 11.85 -9.91 -9.94
CA LEU A 126 12.95 -10.42 -10.77
C LEU A 126 13.40 -11.83 -10.33
N MET A 127 13.36 -12.13 -9.03
CA MET A 127 13.68 -13.47 -8.53
C MET A 127 12.71 -14.54 -9.06
N LEU A 128 11.42 -14.24 -9.19
CA LEU A 128 10.41 -15.15 -9.76
C LEU A 128 10.66 -15.49 -11.23
N VAL A 129 11.29 -14.58 -11.97
CA VAL A 129 11.53 -14.73 -13.41
C VAL A 129 13.01 -14.85 -13.77
N LYS A 130 13.88 -15.11 -12.80
CA LYS A 130 15.33 -15.15 -12.98
C LYS A 130 15.80 -16.06 -14.12
N GLU A 131 15.14 -17.21 -14.30
CA GLU A 131 15.46 -18.18 -15.37
C GLU A 131 15.13 -17.65 -16.79
N LYS A 132 14.37 -16.56 -16.87
CA LYS A 132 14.04 -15.88 -18.13
C LYS A 132 15.01 -14.79 -18.49
N LEU A 133 15.86 -14.35 -17.55
CA LEU A 133 16.82 -13.29 -17.76
C LEU A 133 17.96 -13.77 -18.69
N LYS A 134 18.00 -13.20 -19.90
CA LYS A 134 18.95 -13.47 -20.97
C LYS A 134 19.33 -12.14 -21.61
N ASN A 135 19.15 -12.00 -22.92
CA ASN A 135 19.08 -10.73 -23.62
C ASN A 135 17.66 -10.16 -23.41
N THR A 136 17.41 -9.48 -22.30
CA THR A 136 16.07 -9.22 -21.80
C THR A 136 15.81 -7.73 -21.57
N TYR A 137 14.67 -7.23 -22.07
CA TYR A 137 14.14 -5.96 -21.62
C TYR A 137 13.44 -6.13 -20.27
N ILE A 138 13.79 -5.27 -19.31
CA ILE A 138 13.06 -5.10 -18.06
C ILE A 138 12.30 -3.78 -18.13
N CYS A 139 10.99 -3.85 -18.01
CA CYS A 139 10.08 -2.74 -18.21
C CYS A 139 9.25 -2.48 -16.96
N SER A 140 8.93 -1.23 -16.67
CA SER A 140 7.92 -0.83 -15.70
C SER A 140 6.61 -0.58 -16.41
N SER A 141 5.51 -1.16 -15.90
CA SER A 141 4.19 -1.14 -16.56
C SER A 141 3.46 0.21 -16.56
N ASP A 142 4.10 1.26 -16.07
CA ASP A 142 3.57 2.60 -15.85
C ASP A 142 4.23 3.69 -16.70
N ASN A 143 5.05 3.29 -17.65
CA ASN A 143 5.68 4.19 -18.59
C ASN A 143 4.77 4.45 -19.81
N TYR A 144 4.75 5.69 -20.28
CA TYR A 144 4.19 6.10 -21.56
C TYR A 144 5.32 6.55 -22.47
N PHE A 145 5.59 5.77 -23.52
CA PHE A 145 6.59 6.12 -24.53
C PHE A 145 5.90 6.83 -25.71
N GLU A 146 6.26 8.08 -25.98
CA GLU A 146 5.71 8.85 -27.12
C GLU A 146 6.17 8.28 -28.47
N PHE A 147 7.23 7.48 -28.47
CA PHE A 147 7.77 6.75 -29.62
C PHE A 147 8.04 5.30 -29.20
N ASN A 148 8.37 4.41 -30.14
CA ASN A 148 8.80 3.06 -29.78
C ASN A 148 10.30 3.03 -29.44
N PRO A 149 10.70 2.84 -28.16
CA PRO A 149 12.10 2.82 -27.77
C PRO A 149 12.77 1.45 -27.95
N PHE A 150 12.01 0.40 -28.24
CA PHE A 150 12.49 -0.97 -28.30
C PHE A 150 13.14 -1.31 -29.64
N GLU A 151 14.21 -2.08 -29.57
CA GLU A 151 14.99 -2.53 -30.73
C GLU A 151 15.17 -4.05 -30.67
N GLN A 152 15.10 -4.72 -31.84
CA GLN A 152 15.23 -6.17 -31.93
C GLN A 152 16.65 -6.67 -31.61
N TYR A 153 17.66 -5.84 -31.85
CA TYR A 153 19.06 -6.15 -31.62
C TYR A 153 19.71 -5.08 -30.77
N VAL A 154 20.31 -5.48 -29.65
CA VAL A 154 20.95 -4.56 -28.71
C VAL A 154 22.34 -5.06 -28.35
N TYR A 155 23.34 -4.20 -28.50
CA TYR A 155 24.76 -4.58 -28.39
C TYR A 155 25.21 -4.86 -26.96
N ARG A 156 24.70 -4.11 -25.96
CA ARG A 156 25.16 -4.16 -24.57
C ARG A 156 24.08 -3.73 -23.60
N ALA A 157 24.22 -4.15 -22.34
CA ALA A 157 23.33 -3.74 -21.28
C ALA A 157 23.30 -2.22 -21.09
N TYR A 158 22.11 -1.64 -20.94
CA TYR A 158 21.94 -0.21 -20.74
C TYR A 158 20.73 0.11 -19.87
N TYR A 159 20.77 1.26 -19.20
CA TYR A 159 19.61 1.91 -18.59
C TYR A 159 19.23 3.14 -19.43
N SER A 160 17.94 3.29 -19.75
CA SER A 160 17.44 4.51 -20.38
C SER A 160 17.47 5.67 -19.39
N ALA A 161 17.79 6.86 -19.87
CA ALA A 161 17.91 8.03 -19.03
C ALA A 161 17.48 9.31 -19.75
N MET A 162 16.90 10.22 -18.99
CA MET A 162 16.60 11.58 -19.41
C MET A 162 17.37 12.58 -18.57
N TYR A 163 17.51 13.80 -19.07
CA TYR A 163 18.20 14.88 -18.36
C TYR A 163 17.19 15.70 -17.55
N SER A 164 17.48 15.89 -16.26
CA SER A 164 16.72 16.81 -15.41
C SER A 164 17.47 18.14 -15.31
N GLU A 165 16.78 19.22 -15.67
CA GLU A 165 17.23 20.58 -15.35
C GLU A 165 16.79 20.92 -13.92
N GLY A 166 17.74 21.41 -13.10
CA GLY A 166 17.49 21.72 -11.70
C GLY A 166 17.61 20.51 -10.77
N LYS A 167 16.95 20.58 -9.61
CA LYS A 167 16.96 19.51 -8.61
C LYS A 167 16.01 18.38 -8.98
N THR A 168 16.45 17.16 -8.70
CA THR A 168 15.63 15.95 -8.82
C THR A 168 15.92 15.00 -7.67
N ASP A 169 14.94 14.20 -7.26
CA ASP A 169 15.06 13.16 -6.24
C ASP A 169 15.25 11.76 -6.86
N GLU A 170 15.34 11.69 -8.21
CA GLU A 170 15.49 10.46 -8.96
C GLU A 170 16.89 9.82 -8.85
N TYR A 171 17.03 8.58 -9.34
CA TYR A 171 18.30 7.88 -9.42
C TYR A 171 19.20 8.50 -10.51
N CYS A 172 20.13 9.35 -10.10
CA CYS A 172 21.04 10.08 -10.98
C CYS A 172 22.28 9.27 -11.33
N LEU A 173 22.72 9.40 -12.60
CA LEU A 173 23.80 8.63 -13.19
C LEU A 173 25.07 9.47 -13.42
N THR A 174 26.20 8.94 -12.99
CA THR A 174 27.52 9.41 -13.41
C THR A 174 28.14 8.38 -14.37
N THR A 175 28.72 8.83 -15.46
CA THR A 175 29.31 7.95 -16.49
C THR A 175 30.76 8.30 -16.80
N ASP A 176 31.48 7.31 -17.29
CA ASP A 176 32.79 7.56 -17.92
C ASP A 176 32.65 8.14 -19.35
N SER A 177 33.78 8.40 -20.00
CA SER A 177 33.83 8.94 -21.37
C SER A 177 33.26 8.02 -22.45
N LYS A 178 33.04 6.72 -22.14
CA LYS A 178 32.42 5.72 -23.02
C LYS A 178 30.96 5.52 -22.76
N GLY A 179 30.40 6.25 -21.77
CA GLY A 179 29.00 6.13 -21.35
C GLY A 179 28.73 4.95 -20.42
N ARG A 180 29.77 4.27 -19.86
CA ARG A 180 29.57 3.28 -18.81
C ARG A 180 29.17 3.98 -17.52
N ILE A 181 28.15 3.48 -16.86
CA ILE A 181 27.67 3.98 -15.57
C ILE A 181 28.69 3.60 -14.50
N THR A 182 29.21 4.58 -13.78
CA THR A 182 30.26 4.43 -12.77
C THR A 182 29.77 4.74 -11.37
N LYS A 183 28.64 5.47 -11.25
CA LYS A 183 28.01 5.78 -9.98
C LYS A 183 26.51 6.00 -10.19
N VAL A 184 25.73 5.55 -9.22
CA VAL A 184 24.30 5.85 -9.04
C VAL A 184 24.16 6.60 -7.72
N SER A 185 23.37 7.67 -7.70
CA SER A 185 23.06 8.43 -6.48
C SER A 185 21.59 8.82 -6.47
N ILE A 186 20.94 8.72 -5.32
CA ILE A 186 19.58 9.23 -5.15
C ILE A 186 19.65 10.73 -5.00
N GLY A 187 18.90 11.45 -5.84
CA GLY A 187 18.89 12.90 -5.91
C GLY A 187 20.11 13.49 -6.62
N GLY A 188 19.90 14.64 -7.23
CA GLY A 188 20.93 15.38 -7.97
C GLY A 188 20.47 16.76 -8.41
N GLN A 189 21.33 17.42 -9.16
CA GLN A 189 21.04 18.69 -9.81
C GLN A 189 21.70 18.69 -11.19
N ASP A 190 20.93 19.09 -12.21
CA ASP A 190 21.40 19.17 -13.60
C ASP A 190 22.04 17.85 -14.05
N ALA A 191 21.31 16.74 -13.90
CA ALA A 191 21.83 15.38 -14.01
C ALA A 191 20.99 14.48 -14.92
N TRP A 192 21.65 13.47 -15.51
CA TRP A 192 20.97 12.36 -16.15
C TRP A 192 20.42 11.42 -15.09
N TYR A 193 19.13 11.04 -15.18
CA TYR A 193 18.46 10.15 -14.23
C TYR A 193 17.85 8.94 -14.93
N MET A 194 17.72 7.84 -14.18
CA MET A 194 17.12 6.60 -14.63
C MET A 194 15.61 6.79 -14.86
N ILE A 195 15.10 6.40 -16.03
CA ILE A 195 13.68 6.42 -16.35
C ILE A 195 13.36 5.40 -17.44
N GLY A 196 12.17 4.82 -17.39
CA GLY A 196 11.69 3.97 -18.46
C GLY A 196 12.19 2.53 -18.36
N HIS A 197 12.69 2.00 -19.46
CA HIS A 197 13.10 0.62 -19.59
C HIS A 197 14.61 0.42 -19.44
N VAL A 198 14.97 -0.80 -19.09
CA VAL A 198 16.37 -1.23 -19.04
C VAL A 198 16.55 -2.47 -19.92
N TYR A 199 17.73 -2.65 -20.47
CA TYR A 199 18.11 -3.83 -21.20
C TYR A 199 19.28 -4.54 -20.52
N TYR A 200 19.09 -5.81 -20.22
CA TYR A 200 20.11 -6.73 -19.73
C TYR A 200 20.64 -7.55 -20.90
N ASP A 201 21.94 -7.49 -21.19
CA ASP A 201 22.56 -8.49 -22.04
C ASP A 201 22.79 -9.80 -21.24
N ARG A 202 23.12 -10.87 -21.93
CA ARG A 202 23.29 -12.20 -21.32
C ARG A 202 24.32 -12.21 -20.19
N LYS A 203 25.44 -11.50 -20.36
CA LYS A 203 26.49 -11.41 -19.35
C LYS A 203 26.00 -10.70 -18.09
N PHE A 204 25.28 -9.58 -18.28
CA PHE A 204 24.67 -8.84 -17.18
C PHE A 204 23.65 -9.71 -16.46
N SER A 205 22.73 -10.35 -17.20
CA SER A 205 21.69 -11.24 -16.66
C SER A 205 22.29 -12.35 -15.80
N GLU A 206 23.30 -13.06 -16.29
CA GLU A 206 23.97 -14.15 -15.56
C GLU A 206 24.63 -13.67 -14.27
N THR A 207 25.30 -12.50 -14.32
CA THR A 207 25.97 -11.93 -13.15
C THR A 207 24.96 -11.41 -12.13
N PHE A 208 23.94 -10.68 -12.59
CA PHE A 208 22.87 -10.14 -11.76
C PHE A 208 22.08 -11.26 -11.05
N THR A 209 21.71 -12.32 -11.76
CA THR A 209 21.01 -13.47 -11.19
C THR A 209 21.79 -14.11 -10.03
N LYS A 210 23.11 -14.32 -10.20
CA LYS A 210 23.97 -14.87 -9.15
C LYS A 210 24.04 -13.97 -7.91
N ILE A 211 24.12 -12.66 -8.12
CA ILE A 211 24.14 -11.67 -7.03
C ILE A 211 22.79 -11.66 -6.32
N LEU A 212 21.69 -11.60 -7.08
CA LEU A 212 20.33 -11.60 -6.54
C LEU A 212 20.07 -12.87 -5.70
N GLU A 213 20.40 -14.05 -6.20
CA GLU A 213 20.27 -15.31 -5.46
C GLU A 213 21.06 -15.31 -4.16
N LYS A 214 22.30 -14.82 -4.19
CA LYS A 214 23.19 -14.77 -3.03
C LYS A 214 22.68 -13.83 -1.93
N GLU A 215 22.09 -12.70 -2.32
CA GLU A 215 21.67 -11.64 -1.39
C GLU A 215 20.16 -11.64 -1.11
N TYR A 216 19.38 -12.52 -1.73
CA TYR A 216 17.92 -12.47 -1.65
C TYR A 216 17.37 -12.63 -0.24
N ASP A 217 18.05 -13.39 0.63
CA ASP A 217 17.61 -13.57 2.02
C ASP A 217 17.79 -12.32 2.90
N SER A 218 18.57 -11.34 2.42
CA SER A 218 18.69 -10.04 3.10
C SER A 218 17.42 -9.22 2.98
N LEU A 219 16.93 -8.70 4.12
CA LEU A 219 15.77 -7.80 4.14
C LEU A 219 16.03 -6.55 3.30
N ILE A 220 17.26 -6.00 3.33
CA ILE A 220 17.66 -4.82 2.54
C ILE A 220 17.47 -5.08 1.03
N THR A 221 17.79 -6.28 0.57
CA THR A 221 17.61 -6.65 -0.84
C THR A 221 16.14 -6.85 -1.19
N ARG A 222 15.36 -7.51 -0.33
CA ARG A 222 13.93 -7.77 -0.59
C ARG A 222 13.08 -6.50 -0.57
N THR A 223 13.36 -5.56 0.33
CA THR A 223 12.56 -4.33 0.50
C THR A 223 13.09 -3.14 -0.28
N GLY A 224 14.35 -3.16 -0.70
CA GLY A 224 14.97 -2.17 -1.60
C GLY A 224 14.55 -2.35 -3.06
N LEU A 225 15.04 -1.49 -3.92
CA LEU A 225 14.88 -1.61 -5.37
C LEU A 225 16.02 -2.44 -5.97
N TRP A 226 15.81 -3.05 -7.14
CA TRP A 226 16.88 -3.74 -7.86
C TRP A 226 18.00 -2.76 -8.30
N GLU A 227 17.67 -1.49 -8.47
CA GLU A 227 18.58 -0.39 -8.72
C GLU A 227 19.56 -0.17 -7.56
N ASP A 228 19.12 -0.39 -6.32
CA ASP A 228 19.98 -0.35 -5.13
C ASP A 228 20.96 -1.54 -5.12
N LEU A 229 20.48 -2.72 -5.52
CA LEU A 229 21.34 -3.90 -5.69
C LEU A 229 22.39 -3.65 -6.78
N TYR A 230 21.97 -3.10 -7.91
CA TYR A 230 22.86 -2.69 -9.00
C TYR A 230 23.92 -1.68 -8.51
N ALA A 231 23.51 -0.64 -7.79
CA ALA A 231 24.41 0.39 -7.28
C ALA A 231 25.48 -0.17 -6.33
N ARG A 232 25.12 -1.15 -5.48
CA ARG A 232 26.07 -1.83 -4.60
C ARG A 232 27.09 -2.69 -5.35
N HIS A 233 26.70 -3.26 -6.51
CA HIS A 233 27.54 -4.15 -7.33
C HIS A 233 27.95 -3.54 -8.67
N ILE A 234 28.01 -2.21 -8.76
CA ILE A 234 28.26 -1.47 -10.01
C ILE A 234 29.58 -1.83 -10.71
N THR A 235 30.56 -2.33 -9.95
CA THR A 235 31.87 -2.77 -10.49
C THR A 235 31.79 -4.14 -11.16
N GLU A 236 30.84 -4.99 -10.74
CA GLU A 236 30.62 -6.34 -11.28
C GLU A 236 29.58 -6.33 -12.41
N LEU A 237 28.62 -5.41 -12.33
CA LEU A 237 27.49 -5.26 -13.23
C LEU A 237 27.75 -4.11 -14.22
N GLU A 238 28.32 -4.44 -15.37
CA GLU A 238 28.66 -3.44 -16.39
C GLU A 238 27.41 -3.01 -17.17
N MET A 239 27.04 -1.74 -17.06
CA MET A 239 25.87 -1.15 -17.74
C MET A 239 26.20 0.23 -18.29
N TYR A 240 25.53 0.63 -19.37
CA TYR A 240 25.75 1.89 -20.08
C TYR A 240 24.50 2.77 -20.03
N ILE A 241 24.68 4.07 -20.19
CA ILE A 241 23.56 4.99 -20.32
C ILE A 241 23.05 5.03 -21.77
N LYS A 242 21.71 4.93 -21.95
CA LYS A 242 21.04 5.24 -23.22
C LYS A 242 20.24 6.54 -23.03
N LYS A 243 20.75 7.61 -23.58
CA LYS A 243 20.21 8.96 -23.40
C LYS A 243 19.06 9.22 -24.35
N TYR A 244 17.98 9.81 -23.80
CA TYR A 244 16.83 10.30 -24.54
C TYR A 244 16.64 11.80 -24.23
N ASP A 245 16.34 12.59 -25.25
CA ASP A 245 16.09 14.04 -25.11
C ASP A 245 14.64 14.34 -24.67
N GLY A 246 13.80 13.30 -24.51
CA GLY A 246 12.42 13.37 -24.10
C GLY A 246 11.60 12.18 -24.57
N GLY A 247 10.27 12.24 -24.39
CA GLY A 247 9.32 11.24 -24.92
C GLY A 247 9.15 9.98 -24.07
N ILE A 248 9.78 9.91 -22.89
CA ILE A 248 9.50 8.91 -21.87
C ILE A 248 8.78 9.63 -20.73
N ARG A 249 7.58 9.15 -20.37
CA ARG A 249 6.77 9.69 -19.29
C ARG A 249 6.49 8.60 -18.27
N GLU A 250 6.79 8.91 -17.04
CA GLU A 250 6.35 8.18 -15.85
C GLU A 250 5.53 9.13 -15.01
N PHE A 251 4.35 8.70 -14.54
CA PHE A 251 3.48 9.57 -13.78
C PHE A 251 3.52 9.13 -12.32
N ASP A 252 3.92 10.01 -11.41
CA ASP A 252 3.92 9.74 -9.97
C ASP A 252 2.65 10.18 -9.27
N SER A 253 1.89 11.07 -9.92
CA SER A 253 0.65 11.62 -9.37
C SER A 253 -0.42 11.83 -10.44
N LEU A 254 -1.67 11.97 -9.99
CA LEU A 254 -2.77 12.34 -10.86
C LEU A 254 -2.58 13.75 -11.45
N ASP A 255 -1.95 14.66 -10.74
CA ASP A 255 -1.73 16.04 -11.21
C ASP A 255 -0.71 16.09 -12.38
N GLU A 256 0.32 15.24 -12.33
CA GLU A 256 1.23 15.05 -13.47
C GLU A 256 0.49 14.47 -14.69
N LEU A 257 -0.35 13.45 -14.45
CA LEU A 257 -1.16 12.87 -15.51
C LEU A 257 -2.13 13.90 -16.12
N ARG A 258 -2.80 14.71 -15.32
CA ARG A 258 -3.68 15.79 -15.78
C ARG A 258 -2.94 16.83 -16.61
N THR A 259 -1.69 17.12 -16.24
CA THR A 259 -0.84 18.06 -17.00
C THR A 259 -0.50 17.50 -18.38
N PHE A 260 -0.28 16.19 -18.48
CA PHE A 260 0.07 15.53 -19.73
C PHE A 260 -1.16 15.18 -20.59
N ASP A 261 -2.23 14.72 -19.96
CA ASP A 261 -3.48 14.30 -20.60
C ASP A 261 -4.67 15.08 -20.01
N SER A 262 -5.11 16.11 -20.72
CA SER A 262 -6.19 16.98 -20.27
C SER A 262 -7.56 16.30 -20.16
N GLU A 263 -7.75 15.10 -20.72
CA GLU A 263 -8.97 14.32 -20.51
C GLU A 263 -9.19 13.98 -19.03
N TYR A 264 -8.10 13.76 -18.27
CA TYR A 264 -8.18 13.51 -16.82
C TYR A 264 -8.63 14.71 -15.97
N ILE A 265 -8.74 15.91 -16.55
CA ILE A 265 -9.30 17.06 -15.85
C ILE A 265 -10.81 16.89 -15.64
N THR A 266 -11.51 16.42 -16.67
CA THR A 266 -12.98 16.31 -16.70
C THR A 266 -13.49 14.88 -16.61
N ASN A 267 -12.70 13.90 -17.04
CA ASN A 267 -13.04 12.48 -17.05
C ASN A 267 -11.89 11.66 -16.47
N THR A 268 -11.96 11.34 -15.20
CA THR A 268 -10.93 10.55 -14.50
C THR A 268 -11.13 9.03 -14.66
N ASP A 269 -12.25 8.59 -15.28
CA ASP A 269 -12.64 7.16 -15.34
C ASP A 269 -12.53 6.49 -13.95
N SER A 270 -13.12 7.13 -12.92
CA SER A 270 -13.01 6.75 -11.52
C SER A 270 -14.35 6.90 -10.79
N PHE A 271 -14.83 5.79 -10.23
CA PHE A 271 -16.02 5.79 -9.37
C PHE A 271 -15.81 6.60 -8.09
N ILE A 272 -14.57 6.70 -7.60
CA ILE A 272 -14.26 7.50 -6.41
C ILE A 272 -14.50 8.97 -6.70
N PHE A 273 -14.08 9.47 -7.86
CA PHE A 273 -14.38 10.85 -8.27
C PHE A 273 -15.88 11.07 -8.45
N ASP A 274 -16.59 10.13 -9.07
CA ASP A 274 -18.05 10.20 -9.24
C ASP A 274 -18.75 10.26 -7.87
N ASN A 275 -18.32 9.45 -6.91
CA ASN A 275 -18.84 9.46 -5.54
C ASN A 275 -18.62 10.83 -4.87
N ILE A 276 -17.40 11.37 -4.93
CA ILE A 276 -17.08 12.67 -4.35
C ILE A 276 -17.93 13.77 -5.01
N CYS A 277 -17.97 13.81 -6.34
CA CYS A 277 -18.75 14.81 -7.08
C CYS A 277 -20.24 14.72 -6.76
N SER A 278 -20.77 13.51 -6.62
CA SER A 278 -22.17 13.29 -6.27
C SER A 278 -22.51 13.83 -4.88
N VAL A 279 -21.64 13.60 -3.88
CA VAL A 279 -21.87 14.01 -2.49
C VAL A 279 -21.63 15.50 -2.31
N LEU A 280 -20.47 16.01 -2.77
CA LEU A 280 -20.07 17.41 -2.56
C LEU A 280 -20.66 18.37 -3.60
N LYS A 281 -21.41 17.87 -4.61
CA LYS A 281 -22.01 18.67 -5.69
C LYS A 281 -20.95 19.52 -6.42
N CYS A 282 -19.82 18.92 -6.71
CA CYS A 282 -18.69 19.54 -7.41
C CYS A 282 -18.39 18.83 -8.73
N LYS A 283 -17.42 19.34 -9.48
CA LYS A 283 -16.89 18.70 -10.68
C LYS A 283 -15.52 18.06 -10.40
N PRO A 284 -15.05 17.10 -11.21
CA PRO A 284 -13.74 16.45 -11.04
C PRO A 284 -12.57 17.45 -10.98
N GLU A 285 -12.65 18.54 -11.72
CA GLU A 285 -11.65 19.62 -11.75
C GLU A 285 -11.53 20.41 -10.43
N ASN A 286 -12.53 20.32 -9.55
CA ASN A 286 -12.49 20.96 -8.24
C ASN A 286 -11.82 20.10 -7.16
N ILE A 287 -11.44 18.84 -7.49
CA ILE A 287 -10.80 17.91 -6.58
C ILE A 287 -9.28 18.01 -6.80
N GLU A 288 -8.59 18.54 -5.79
CA GLU A 288 -7.17 18.90 -5.84
C GLU A 288 -6.44 18.41 -4.59
N ASN A 289 -5.09 18.49 -4.60
CA ASN A 289 -4.24 18.21 -3.46
C ASN A 289 -4.53 16.83 -2.82
N ILE A 290 -4.59 15.80 -3.64
CA ILE A 290 -4.88 14.44 -3.21
C ILE A 290 -3.63 13.86 -2.56
N ILE A 291 -3.73 13.52 -1.26
CA ILE A 291 -2.62 12.99 -0.46
C ILE A 291 -3.08 11.70 0.23
N PRO A 292 -2.48 10.54 -0.08
CA PRO A 292 -2.78 9.29 0.61
C PRO A 292 -2.49 9.39 2.11
N ILE A 293 -3.41 8.89 2.93
CA ILE A 293 -3.23 8.74 4.38
C ILE A 293 -2.77 7.31 4.65
N LYS A 294 -1.56 7.17 5.17
CA LYS A 294 -0.91 5.86 5.39
C LYS A 294 -1.19 5.26 6.78
N THR A 295 -1.91 5.96 7.62
CA THR A 295 -2.22 5.56 9.00
C THR A 295 -3.52 4.77 9.04
N GLY A 296 -3.50 3.50 8.71
CA GLY A 296 -4.67 2.62 8.80
C GLY A 296 -4.32 1.23 8.30
N LEU A 297 -4.66 0.19 9.07
CA LEU A 297 -4.32 -1.20 8.74
C LEU A 297 -5.36 -1.84 7.80
N THR A 298 -6.58 -1.32 7.77
CA THR A 298 -7.73 -1.98 7.15
C THR A 298 -8.28 -1.25 5.92
N ASN A 299 -8.26 0.08 5.90
CA ASN A 299 -8.89 0.89 4.86
C ASN A 299 -7.87 1.71 4.07
N LEU A 300 -8.23 2.04 2.83
CA LEU A 300 -7.46 2.95 1.99
C LEU A 300 -8.08 4.36 2.10
N SER A 301 -7.32 5.32 2.59
CA SER A 301 -7.82 6.67 2.80
C SER A 301 -6.93 7.70 2.13
N PHE A 302 -7.53 8.80 1.70
CA PHE A 302 -6.79 9.95 1.21
C PHE A 302 -7.47 11.25 1.61
N LYS A 303 -6.64 12.27 1.82
CA LYS A 303 -7.05 13.65 1.99
C LYS A 303 -7.12 14.33 0.63
N PHE A 304 -8.09 15.23 0.45
CA PHE A 304 -8.20 16.05 -0.76
C PHE A 304 -8.84 17.41 -0.45
N SER A 305 -8.64 18.37 -1.35
CA SER A 305 -9.29 19.68 -1.31
C SER A 305 -10.41 19.74 -2.33
N CYS A 306 -11.52 20.38 -1.98
CA CYS A 306 -12.60 20.70 -2.90
C CYS A 306 -13.24 22.04 -2.53
N ASN A 307 -13.27 22.99 -3.47
CA ASN A 307 -13.83 24.32 -3.27
C ASN A 307 -13.28 25.02 -2.00
N GLY A 308 -11.97 24.92 -1.75
CA GLY A 308 -11.27 25.55 -0.63
C GLY A 308 -11.47 24.89 0.74
N LYS A 309 -12.14 23.75 0.80
CA LYS A 309 -12.29 22.93 2.02
C LYS A 309 -11.54 21.63 1.88
N GLN A 310 -11.11 21.07 3.00
CA GLN A 310 -10.38 19.81 3.06
C GLN A 310 -11.27 18.67 3.55
N TYR A 311 -11.11 17.52 2.93
CA TYR A 311 -11.92 16.33 3.17
C TYR A 311 -11.04 15.08 3.26
N VAL A 312 -11.60 14.03 3.85
CA VAL A 312 -11.07 12.67 3.81
C VAL A 312 -12.07 11.79 3.08
N TYR A 313 -11.56 11.02 2.11
CA TYR A 313 -12.28 9.90 1.52
C TYR A 313 -11.70 8.61 2.07
N ARG A 314 -12.54 7.73 2.64
CA ARG A 314 -12.17 6.37 3.02
C ARG A 314 -12.75 5.37 2.03
N HIS A 315 -11.88 4.61 1.40
CA HIS A 315 -12.23 3.47 0.56
C HIS A 315 -12.09 2.18 1.39
N PRO A 316 -13.09 1.30 1.45
CA PRO A 316 -12.98 0.05 2.18
C PRO A 316 -11.83 -0.82 1.68
N GLY A 317 -11.07 -1.40 2.60
CA GLY A 317 -10.03 -2.35 2.25
C GLY A 317 -10.61 -3.66 1.72
N VAL A 318 -9.86 -4.34 0.87
CA VAL A 318 -10.26 -5.62 0.29
C VAL A 318 -10.51 -6.65 1.41
N GLY A 319 -11.68 -7.31 1.36
CA GLY A 319 -12.06 -8.35 2.32
C GLY A 319 -12.60 -7.85 3.66
N THR A 320 -12.76 -6.53 3.87
CA THR A 320 -13.30 -5.99 5.13
C THR A 320 -14.80 -6.28 5.29
N ASP A 321 -15.53 -6.52 4.21
CA ASP A 321 -16.97 -6.83 4.22
C ASP A 321 -17.31 -8.15 4.93
N VAL A 322 -16.31 -9.02 5.14
CA VAL A 322 -16.49 -10.30 5.85
C VAL A 322 -16.73 -10.09 7.36
N TYR A 323 -16.22 -8.99 7.94
CA TYR A 323 -16.26 -8.76 9.39
C TYR A 323 -16.78 -7.38 9.81
N ILE A 324 -17.05 -6.48 8.85
CA ILE A 324 -17.60 -5.14 9.12
C ILE A 324 -19.04 -5.05 8.59
N ASN A 325 -19.99 -4.72 9.49
CA ASN A 325 -21.37 -4.45 9.13
C ASN A 325 -21.54 -2.98 8.72
N ARG A 326 -21.47 -2.70 7.42
CA ARG A 326 -21.53 -1.33 6.87
C ARG A 326 -22.80 -0.57 7.21
N ARG A 327 -23.91 -1.27 7.38
CA ARG A 327 -25.18 -0.65 7.79
C ARG A 327 -25.11 -0.20 9.25
N ALA A 328 -24.58 -1.05 10.12
CA ALA A 328 -24.43 -0.72 11.53
C ALA A 328 -23.43 0.45 11.73
N GLU A 329 -22.33 0.46 10.96
CA GLU A 329 -21.40 1.58 10.94
C GLU A 329 -22.12 2.88 10.58
N ALA A 330 -22.93 2.89 9.53
CA ALA A 330 -23.68 4.08 9.11
C ALA A 330 -24.67 4.56 10.18
N GLU A 331 -25.40 3.64 10.82
CA GLU A 331 -26.33 3.97 11.92
C GLU A 331 -25.58 4.57 13.12
N ALA A 332 -24.41 4.02 13.46
CA ALA A 332 -23.55 4.54 14.54
C ALA A 332 -22.96 5.94 14.21
N MET A 333 -22.58 6.18 12.97
CA MET A 333 -22.09 7.49 12.53
C MET A 333 -23.21 8.55 12.56
N ASP A 334 -24.44 8.19 12.17
CA ASP A 334 -25.59 9.09 12.29
C ASP A 334 -25.83 9.44 13.78
N ALA A 335 -25.74 8.45 14.69
CA ALA A 335 -25.85 8.67 16.14
C ALA A 335 -24.69 9.54 16.69
N ALA A 336 -23.47 9.28 16.26
CA ALA A 336 -22.30 10.07 16.68
C ALA A 336 -22.45 11.54 16.31
N LYS A 337 -22.96 11.83 15.13
CA LYS A 337 -23.24 13.19 14.67
C LYS A 337 -24.36 13.86 15.50
N GLU A 338 -25.44 13.14 15.77
CA GLU A 338 -26.55 13.63 16.61
C GLU A 338 -26.08 13.99 18.02
N LEU A 339 -25.19 13.15 18.57
CA LEU A 339 -24.61 13.37 19.90
C LEU A 339 -23.46 14.43 19.92
N GLY A 340 -23.02 14.91 18.75
CA GLY A 340 -21.90 15.84 18.64
C GLY A 340 -20.53 15.20 18.95
N LEU A 341 -20.41 13.87 18.85
CA LEU A 341 -19.17 13.12 19.09
C LEU A 341 -18.29 13.08 17.83
N ASP A 342 -18.90 13.08 16.63
CA ASP A 342 -18.23 13.24 15.34
C ASP A 342 -19.10 14.08 14.39
N ASP A 343 -18.86 15.39 14.35
CA ASP A 343 -19.51 16.30 13.41
C ASP A 343 -18.72 16.48 12.09
N THR A 344 -17.64 15.75 11.91
CA THR A 344 -16.88 15.74 10.64
C THR A 344 -17.59 14.92 9.57
N PHE A 345 -18.42 13.97 9.96
CA PHE A 345 -19.11 13.05 9.08
C PHE A 345 -20.06 13.75 8.11
N ILE A 346 -19.90 13.48 6.80
CA ILE A 346 -20.72 14.01 5.72
C ILE A 346 -21.62 12.93 5.12
N TYR A 347 -21.01 11.83 4.68
CA TYR A 347 -21.72 10.77 3.97
C TYR A 347 -21.03 9.42 4.08
N ILE A 348 -21.82 8.34 4.14
CA ILE A 348 -21.37 6.95 3.99
C ILE A 348 -22.31 6.20 3.04
N ASP A 349 -21.76 5.41 2.13
CA ASP A 349 -22.55 4.44 1.35
C ASP A 349 -22.79 3.19 2.20
N LYS A 350 -24.06 2.96 2.58
CA LYS A 350 -24.48 1.85 3.46
C LYS A 350 -24.25 0.45 2.85
N SER A 351 -24.04 0.35 1.55
CA SER A 351 -23.82 -0.91 0.83
C SER A 351 -22.35 -1.17 0.52
N LYS A 352 -21.63 -0.14 0.11
CA LYS A 352 -20.23 -0.24 -0.32
C LYS A 352 -19.22 0.21 0.75
N GLY A 353 -19.68 0.91 1.79
CA GLY A 353 -18.87 1.29 2.94
C GLY A 353 -17.85 2.42 2.72
N TRP A 354 -17.80 3.05 1.53
CA TRP A 354 -16.99 4.25 1.37
C TRP A 354 -17.63 5.45 2.07
N LYS A 355 -16.79 6.33 2.61
CA LYS A 355 -17.28 7.51 3.34
C LYS A 355 -16.49 8.77 3.02
N ILE A 356 -17.15 9.93 3.23
CA ILE A 356 -16.55 11.26 3.14
C ILE A 356 -16.76 11.98 4.47
N SER A 357 -15.69 12.56 4.99
CA SER A 357 -15.68 13.39 6.20
C SER A 357 -14.88 14.66 5.96
N HIS A 358 -15.14 15.71 6.76
CA HIS A 358 -14.24 16.85 6.84
C HIS A 358 -12.89 16.44 7.41
N TYR A 359 -11.82 17.00 6.86
CA TYR A 359 -10.48 16.81 7.42
C TYR A 359 -10.30 17.75 8.61
N ILE A 360 -9.80 17.22 9.73
CA ILE A 360 -9.45 18.03 10.92
C ILE A 360 -8.00 18.47 10.75
N GLU A 361 -7.80 19.77 10.52
CA GLU A 361 -6.46 20.33 10.31
C GLU A 361 -5.63 20.28 11.60
N ASP A 362 -4.37 19.83 11.46
CA ASP A 362 -3.39 19.71 12.54
C ASP A 362 -3.94 19.01 13.81
N ALA A 363 -4.79 18.00 13.58
CA ALA A 363 -5.31 17.20 14.68
C ALA A 363 -4.18 16.44 15.39
N ALA A 364 -4.21 16.45 16.71
CA ALA A 364 -3.41 15.56 17.53
C ALA A 364 -4.26 14.37 17.99
N THR A 365 -3.63 13.22 18.19
CA THR A 365 -4.27 12.07 18.83
C THR A 365 -4.29 12.25 20.35
N LEU A 366 -5.19 11.55 21.03
CA LEU A 366 -5.27 11.54 22.49
C LEU A 366 -3.94 11.10 23.11
N ASP A 367 -3.52 11.83 24.15
CA ASP A 367 -2.42 11.44 25.01
C ASP A 367 -2.97 10.78 26.29
N TYR A 368 -2.72 9.47 26.44
CA TYR A 368 -3.14 8.68 27.61
C TYR A 368 -2.61 9.19 28.95
N HIS A 369 -1.51 9.97 28.95
CA HIS A 369 -0.94 10.58 30.16
C HIS A 369 -1.46 11.99 30.44
N ASN A 370 -2.32 12.54 29.59
CA ASN A 370 -2.98 13.81 29.83
C ASN A 370 -4.35 13.60 30.49
N GLU A 371 -4.43 13.76 31.80
CA GLU A 371 -5.66 13.52 32.58
C GLU A 371 -6.87 14.32 32.09
N ALA A 372 -6.67 15.53 31.55
CA ALA A 372 -7.76 16.34 31.03
C ALA A 372 -8.34 15.72 29.73
N GLN A 373 -7.47 15.21 28.84
CA GLN A 373 -7.89 14.54 27.62
C GLN A 373 -8.57 13.20 27.94
N VAL A 374 -8.03 12.41 28.86
CA VAL A 374 -8.66 11.17 29.35
C VAL A 374 -10.03 11.45 29.96
N GLY A 375 -10.17 12.50 30.77
CA GLY A 375 -11.45 12.94 31.33
C GLY A 375 -12.46 13.31 30.25
N GLN A 376 -12.00 13.98 29.17
CA GLN A 376 -12.86 14.33 28.04
C GLN A 376 -13.31 13.09 27.26
N ALA A 377 -12.40 12.15 26.98
CA ALA A 377 -12.71 10.88 26.31
C ALA A 377 -13.72 10.05 27.11
N MET A 378 -13.52 9.90 28.42
CA MET A 378 -14.44 9.17 29.30
C MET A 378 -15.83 9.82 29.36
N LYS A 379 -15.88 11.15 29.33
CA LYS A 379 -17.16 11.87 29.24
C LYS A 379 -17.88 11.60 27.91
N MET A 380 -17.16 11.58 26.79
CA MET A 380 -17.73 11.28 25.48
C MET A 380 -18.28 9.85 25.44
N LEU A 381 -17.51 8.87 25.92
CA LEU A 381 -17.97 7.47 25.99
C LEU A 381 -19.20 7.32 26.90
N ARG A 382 -19.22 8.00 28.06
CA ARG A 382 -20.41 7.99 28.93
C ARG A 382 -21.63 8.58 28.22
N GLN A 383 -21.46 9.70 27.50
CA GLN A 383 -22.54 10.31 26.72
C GLN A 383 -23.10 9.33 25.68
N LEU A 384 -22.21 8.61 25.00
CA LEU A 384 -22.57 7.56 24.03
C LEU A 384 -23.39 6.45 24.71
N HIS A 385 -22.86 5.87 25.80
CA HIS A 385 -23.45 4.72 26.49
C HIS A 385 -24.79 5.03 27.14
N THR A 386 -25.00 6.28 27.55
CA THR A 386 -26.24 6.72 28.20
C THR A 386 -27.24 7.39 27.25
N SER A 387 -26.95 7.44 25.95
CA SER A 387 -27.77 8.12 24.95
C SER A 387 -29.13 7.47 24.73
N GLY A 388 -29.28 6.18 25.04
CA GLY A 388 -30.48 5.40 24.73
C GLY A 388 -30.65 5.07 23.23
N ILE A 389 -29.68 5.45 22.38
CA ILE A 389 -29.73 5.15 20.95
C ILE A 389 -29.41 3.66 20.73
N SER A 390 -30.14 3.03 19.82
CA SER A 390 -29.92 1.65 19.42
C SER A 390 -29.60 1.56 17.93
N VAL A 391 -28.67 0.69 17.58
CA VAL A 391 -28.28 0.39 16.20
C VAL A 391 -28.51 -1.10 15.90
N SER A 392 -28.55 -1.45 14.61
CA SER A 392 -28.77 -2.84 14.18
C SER A 392 -27.56 -3.76 14.42
N GLY A 393 -26.36 -3.19 14.57
CA GLY A 393 -25.14 -3.93 14.85
C GLY A 393 -25.02 -4.40 16.29
N LYS A 394 -24.35 -5.53 16.49
CA LYS A 394 -23.97 -6.05 17.80
C LYS A 394 -22.48 -6.30 17.81
N PHE A 395 -21.86 -6.04 18.95
CA PHE A 395 -20.48 -6.41 19.21
C PHE A 395 -20.44 -7.33 20.43
N ASP A 396 -20.38 -8.64 20.17
CA ASP A 396 -20.18 -9.65 21.21
C ASP A 396 -18.68 -10.01 21.22
N ILE A 397 -18.00 -9.61 22.28
CA ILE A 397 -16.55 -9.81 22.41
C ILE A 397 -16.17 -11.29 22.41
N TRP A 398 -17.01 -12.18 23.00
CA TRP A 398 -16.68 -13.59 23.03
C TRP A 398 -16.89 -14.27 21.68
N GLU A 399 -17.87 -13.86 20.93
CA GLU A 399 -18.07 -14.29 19.54
C GLU A 399 -16.85 -13.88 18.70
N LYS A 400 -16.40 -12.64 18.81
CA LYS A 400 -15.22 -12.13 18.12
C LYS A 400 -13.93 -12.87 18.49
N ILE A 401 -13.73 -13.17 19.78
CA ILE A 401 -12.61 -14.00 20.26
C ILE A 401 -12.62 -15.37 19.59
N ASN A 402 -13.79 -16.03 19.54
CA ASN A 402 -13.92 -17.35 18.92
C ASN A 402 -13.69 -17.31 17.40
N ASP A 403 -14.15 -16.27 16.72
CA ASP A 403 -13.94 -16.07 15.29
C ASP A 403 -12.44 -15.97 14.94
N PHE A 404 -11.68 -15.18 15.71
CA PHE A 404 -10.23 -15.08 15.47
C PHE A 404 -9.48 -16.34 15.92
N TYR A 405 -9.87 -16.93 17.02
CA TYR A 405 -9.28 -18.19 17.48
C TYR A 405 -9.44 -19.32 16.44
N ALA A 406 -10.60 -19.39 15.78
CA ALA A 406 -10.86 -20.38 14.73
C ALA A 406 -10.06 -20.15 13.43
N LYS A 407 -9.55 -18.95 13.21
CA LYS A 407 -8.70 -18.60 12.05
C LYS A 407 -7.22 -18.89 12.29
N LEU A 408 -6.84 -19.13 13.55
CA LEU A 408 -5.49 -19.48 13.96
C LEU A 408 -5.36 -21.00 14.08
N ASP A 409 -4.19 -21.54 13.81
CA ASP A 409 -3.85 -22.94 14.06
C ASP A 409 -2.83 -23.05 15.21
N GLY A 410 -2.55 -24.28 15.64
CA GLY A 410 -1.64 -24.50 16.76
C GLY A 410 -0.21 -24.00 16.52
N SER A 411 0.21 -23.84 15.26
CA SER A 411 1.54 -23.30 14.93
C SER A 411 1.62 -21.79 15.14
N ASP A 412 0.51 -21.07 14.92
CA ASP A 412 0.47 -19.62 15.11
C ASP A 412 0.60 -19.20 16.59
N THR A 413 0.29 -20.09 17.51
CA THR A 413 0.31 -19.86 18.96
C THR A 413 1.43 -20.59 19.70
N SER A 414 2.20 -21.43 19.01
CA SER A 414 3.23 -22.32 19.62
C SER A 414 4.32 -21.58 20.39
N ASP A 415 4.66 -20.37 19.97
CA ASP A 415 5.70 -19.56 20.60
C ASP A 415 5.24 -18.87 21.91
N PHE A 416 3.95 -18.96 22.23
CA PHE A 416 3.35 -18.33 23.41
C PHE A 416 3.05 -19.35 24.49
N THR A 417 3.71 -19.21 25.64
CA THR A 417 3.52 -20.14 26.77
C THR A 417 2.20 -19.94 27.50
N GLY A 418 1.50 -21.02 27.83
CA GLY A 418 0.29 -20.99 28.65
C GLY A 418 -0.96 -20.49 27.90
N MET A 419 -1.06 -20.70 26.59
CA MET A 419 -2.21 -20.29 25.78
C MET A 419 -3.50 -20.99 26.17
N GLU A 420 -3.47 -22.27 26.51
CA GLU A 420 -4.66 -23.01 26.95
C GLU A 420 -5.18 -22.49 28.29
N GLU A 421 -4.29 -22.30 29.27
CA GLU A 421 -4.63 -21.70 30.56
C GLU A 421 -5.20 -20.29 30.41
N LEU A 422 -4.62 -19.50 29.51
CA LEU A 422 -5.10 -18.15 29.21
C LEU A 422 -6.52 -18.19 28.64
N ARG A 423 -6.79 -19.10 27.70
CA ARG A 423 -8.13 -19.28 27.12
C ARG A 423 -9.15 -19.73 28.16
N GLU A 424 -8.79 -20.68 29.03
CA GLU A 424 -9.67 -21.13 30.14
C GLU A 424 -9.97 -19.97 31.10
N THR A 425 -8.99 -19.13 31.41
CA THR A 425 -9.16 -17.92 32.23
C THR A 425 -10.14 -16.96 31.54
N MET A 426 -9.95 -16.66 30.25
CA MET A 426 -10.86 -15.80 29.50
C MET A 426 -12.29 -16.34 29.42
N ASN A 427 -12.43 -17.66 29.24
CA ASN A 427 -13.74 -18.29 29.27
C ASN A 427 -14.42 -18.14 30.64
N SER A 428 -13.69 -18.31 31.72
CA SER A 428 -14.23 -18.14 33.08
C SER A 428 -14.69 -16.71 33.35
N ILE A 429 -13.92 -15.72 32.89
CA ILE A 429 -14.30 -14.30 32.96
C ILE A 429 -15.57 -14.04 32.14
N ASN A 430 -15.64 -14.52 30.92
CA ASN A 430 -16.81 -14.37 30.06
C ASN A 430 -18.07 -14.98 30.72
N GLU A 431 -17.98 -16.18 31.28
CA GLU A 431 -19.10 -16.83 31.99
C GLU A 431 -19.53 -16.06 33.25
N TYR A 432 -18.60 -15.39 33.91
CA TYR A 432 -18.91 -14.50 35.04
C TYR A 432 -19.66 -13.27 34.54
N LEU A 433 -19.14 -12.55 33.53
CA LEU A 433 -19.73 -11.31 32.99
C LEU A 433 -21.14 -11.56 32.41
N LYS A 434 -21.37 -12.69 31.76
CA LYS A 434 -22.70 -13.07 31.26
C LYS A 434 -23.75 -13.17 32.34
N LYS A 435 -23.39 -13.56 33.57
CA LYS A 435 -24.32 -13.67 34.70
C LYS A 435 -24.74 -12.32 35.25
N GLU A 436 -24.00 -11.25 34.98
CA GLU A 436 -24.29 -9.91 35.49
C GLU A 436 -25.48 -9.25 34.76
N ASN A 437 -25.88 -9.78 33.57
CA ASN A 437 -27.03 -9.30 32.80
C ASN A 437 -27.02 -7.79 32.55
N SER A 438 -25.86 -7.21 32.18
CA SER A 438 -25.79 -5.81 31.84
C SER A 438 -26.66 -5.47 30.63
N THR A 439 -27.26 -4.28 30.62
CA THR A 439 -28.09 -3.83 29.50
C THR A 439 -27.16 -3.30 28.40
N PRO A 440 -27.19 -3.88 27.18
CA PRO A 440 -26.37 -3.39 26.10
C PRO A 440 -26.71 -1.95 25.71
N CYS A 441 -25.72 -1.15 25.44
CA CYS A 441 -25.84 0.21 24.90
C CYS A 441 -25.04 0.35 23.59
N LEU A 442 -25.17 1.48 22.91
CA LEU A 442 -24.33 1.79 21.77
C LEU A 442 -22.90 2.05 22.25
N CYS A 443 -21.96 1.24 21.76
CA CYS A 443 -20.52 1.34 22.02
C CYS A 443 -19.76 1.58 20.71
N HIS A 444 -18.63 2.22 20.81
CA HIS A 444 -17.69 2.43 19.70
C HIS A 444 -16.92 1.15 19.35
N CYS A 445 -16.54 0.38 20.35
CA CYS A 445 -15.84 -0.91 20.30
C CYS A 445 -14.41 -0.88 19.72
N ASP A 446 -13.92 0.31 19.38
CA ASP A 446 -12.54 0.57 18.92
C ASP A 446 -12.02 1.91 19.50
N SER A 447 -12.29 2.14 20.79
CA SER A 447 -12.05 3.38 21.52
C SER A 447 -10.61 3.47 22.02
N TYR A 448 -9.64 3.67 21.12
CA TYR A 448 -8.22 3.85 21.45
C TYR A 448 -7.68 5.17 20.88
N ASP A 449 -6.46 5.57 21.27
CA ASP A 449 -5.90 6.91 21.04
C ASP A 449 -6.00 7.46 19.60
N PRO A 450 -5.72 6.71 18.50
CA PRO A 450 -5.83 7.26 17.15
C PRO A 450 -7.25 7.65 16.74
N ASN A 451 -8.27 7.09 17.42
CA ASN A 451 -9.68 7.36 17.13
C ASN A 451 -10.23 8.55 17.91
N PHE A 452 -9.46 9.09 18.89
CA PHE A 452 -9.76 10.36 19.55
C PHE A 452 -8.86 11.45 18.99
N LEU A 453 -9.43 12.34 18.21
CA LEU A 453 -8.70 13.46 17.60
C LEU A 453 -9.03 14.77 18.29
N LEU A 454 -8.01 15.58 18.56
CA LEU A 454 -8.15 16.93 19.12
C LEU A 454 -7.77 17.94 18.05
N ASP A 455 -8.63 18.92 17.81
CA ASP A 455 -8.31 20.07 16.96
C ASP A 455 -7.45 21.11 17.74
N ARG A 456 -7.03 22.15 17.02
CA ARG A 456 -6.24 23.26 17.61
C ARG A 456 -6.96 24.01 18.76
N GLN A 457 -8.27 23.92 18.85
CA GLN A 457 -9.09 24.55 19.89
C GLN A 457 -9.28 23.61 21.09
N GLY A 458 -8.78 22.37 21.02
CA GLY A 458 -8.92 21.35 22.08
C GLY A 458 -10.28 20.64 22.07
N LYS A 459 -11.09 20.81 20.99
CA LYS A 459 -12.30 20.03 20.81
C LYS A 459 -11.90 18.61 20.41
N MET A 460 -12.45 17.62 21.10
CA MET A 460 -12.22 16.20 20.81
C MET A 460 -13.32 15.65 19.91
N TYR A 461 -12.91 14.78 19.00
CA TYR A 461 -13.75 14.02 18.07
C TYR A 461 -13.47 12.54 18.25
N LEU A 462 -14.51 11.72 18.22
CA LEU A 462 -14.39 10.25 18.21
C LEU A 462 -14.76 9.76 16.82
N ILE A 463 -13.77 9.23 16.10
CA ILE A 463 -13.87 8.83 14.70
C ILE A 463 -13.72 7.32 14.53
N ASP A 464 -14.00 6.83 13.33
CA ASP A 464 -13.81 5.43 12.87
C ASP A 464 -14.72 4.39 13.56
N TRP A 465 -16.00 4.51 13.31
CA TRP A 465 -17.10 3.75 13.90
C TRP A 465 -17.34 2.36 13.29
N GLU A 466 -16.33 1.78 12.59
CA GLU A 466 -16.55 0.56 11.81
C GLU A 466 -16.83 -0.70 12.65
N TYR A 467 -16.43 -0.70 13.93
CA TYR A 467 -16.71 -1.78 14.89
C TYR A 467 -17.93 -1.48 15.80
N ALA A 468 -18.52 -0.29 15.67
CA ALA A 468 -19.58 0.15 16.56
C ALA A 468 -20.82 -0.76 16.54
N GLY A 469 -21.40 -0.94 17.71
CA GLY A 469 -22.58 -1.78 17.86
C GLY A 469 -23.12 -1.79 19.27
N MET A 470 -24.25 -2.49 19.44
CA MET A 470 -24.82 -2.72 20.77
C MET A 470 -23.92 -3.68 21.55
N SER A 471 -23.37 -3.21 22.66
CA SER A 471 -22.45 -3.96 23.51
C SER A 471 -22.54 -3.50 24.95
N ASP A 472 -21.78 -4.15 25.84
CA ASP A 472 -21.55 -3.67 27.18
C ASP A 472 -20.59 -2.48 27.17
N PRO A 473 -20.78 -1.42 28.00
CA PRO A 473 -19.85 -0.29 28.15
C PRO A 473 -18.40 -0.71 28.41
N GLY A 474 -18.23 -1.88 29.04
CA GLY A 474 -16.91 -2.48 29.27
C GLY A 474 -16.11 -2.71 27.99
N SER A 475 -16.77 -2.88 26.83
CA SER A 475 -16.09 -3.02 25.55
C SER A 475 -15.27 -1.79 25.18
N ASP A 476 -15.77 -0.59 25.44
CA ASP A 476 -15.05 0.66 25.18
C ASP A 476 -13.99 0.93 26.25
N ILE A 477 -14.34 0.80 27.52
CA ILE A 477 -13.40 1.02 28.61
C ILE A 477 -12.26 0.00 28.58
N GLY A 478 -12.60 -1.26 28.28
CA GLY A 478 -11.63 -2.35 28.11
C GLY A 478 -10.66 -2.10 26.96
N THR A 479 -11.15 -1.68 25.80
CA THR A 479 -10.29 -1.34 24.63
C THR A 479 -9.40 -0.15 24.96
N PHE A 480 -9.95 0.92 25.53
CA PHE A 480 -9.18 2.12 25.90
C PHE A 480 -7.99 1.79 26.82
N ILE A 481 -8.23 0.96 27.84
CA ILE A 481 -7.17 0.55 28.78
C ILE A 481 -6.23 -0.48 28.12
N ALA A 482 -6.74 -1.44 27.36
CA ALA A 482 -5.92 -2.47 26.74
C ALA A 482 -4.94 -1.92 25.68
N CYS A 483 -5.23 -0.77 25.09
CA CYS A 483 -4.37 -0.11 24.10
C CYS A 483 -3.45 0.97 24.72
N SER A 484 -3.58 1.24 26.02
CA SER A 484 -2.69 2.15 26.77
C SER A 484 -1.45 1.41 27.29
N ASP A 485 -0.51 2.15 27.85
CA ASP A 485 0.63 1.62 28.62
C ASP A 485 0.41 1.71 30.15
N TYR A 486 -0.85 1.75 30.59
CA TYR A 486 -1.23 1.98 31.96
C TYR A 486 -0.78 0.89 32.93
N THR A 487 -0.39 1.32 34.14
CA THR A 487 -0.36 0.44 35.29
C THR A 487 -1.77 0.09 35.75
N VAL A 488 -1.91 -0.91 36.63
CA VAL A 488 -3.22 -1.30 37.18
C VAL A 488 -3.88 -0.13 37.91
N GLU A 489 -3.11 0.67 38.67
CA GLU A 489 -3.61 1.83 39.39
C GLU A 489 -4.14 2.91 38.43
N GLN A 490 -3.44 3.13 37.30
CA GLN A 490 -3.89 4.07 36.28
C GLN A 490 -5.16 3.56 35.58
N ALA A 491 -5.25 2.26 35.28
CA ALA A 491 -6.45 1.63 34.72
C ALA A 491 -7.66 1.78 35.65
N GLU A 492 -7.47 1.54 36.95
CA GLU A 492 -8.52 1.76 37.95
C GLU A 492 -8.94 3.24 38.03
N LYS A 493 -7.99 4.17 37.87
CA LYS A 493 -8.30 5.60 37.83
C LYS A 493 -9.15 5.97 36.59
N VAL A 494 -8.91 5.39 35.46
CA VAL A 494 -9.76 5.58 34.25
C VAL A 494 -11.20 5.09 34.50
N ILE A 495 -11.36 3.94 35.16
CA ILE A 495 -12.68 3.42 35.53
C ILE A 495 -13.38 4.39 36.50
N GLU A 496 -12.69 4.95 37.49
CA GLU A 496 -13.23 6.01 38.39
C GLU A 496 -13.68 7.24 37.59
N ILE A 497 -12.86 7.71 36.65
CA ILE A 497 -13.19 8.88 35.80
C ILE A 497 -14.41 8.60 34.98
N TYR A 498 -14.48 7.41 34.34
CA TYR A 498 -15.65 7.01 33.56
C TYR A 498 -16.92 6.96 34.41
N LEU A 499 -16.91 6.35 35.60
CA LEU A 499 -18.06 6.24 36.51
C LEU A 499 -18.38 7.57 37.23
N ASP A 500 -17.45 8.53 37.25
CA ASP A 500 -17.52 9.78 38.02
C ASP A 500 -17.66 9.56 39.54
N ARG A 501 -17.22 8.42 40.01
CA ARG A 501 -17.17 7.97 41.39
C ARG A 501 -16.29 6.74 41.54
N LYS A 502 -15.97 6.39 42.76
CA LYS A 502 -15.29 5.10 42.99
C LYS A 502 -16.17 3.92 42.61
N PRO A 503 -15.61 2.93 41.88
CA PRO A 503 -16.33 1.71 41.55
C PRO A 503 -16.62 0.88 42.82
N THR A 504 -17.72 0.14 42.82
CA THR A 504 -17.90 -0.96 43.76
C THR A 504 -16.95 -2.12 43.41
N PRO A 505 -16.71 -3.08 44.32
CA PRO A 505 -15.87 -4.24 44.02
C PRO A 505 -16.38 -5.03 42.79
N GLU A 506 -17.70 -5.11 42.62
CA GLU A 506 -18.37 -5.79 41.48
C GLU A 506 -18.12 -5.03 40.19
N GLU A 507 -18.32 -3.70 40.19
CA GLU A 507 -18.05 -2.85 39.03
C GLU A 507 -16.57 -2.86 38.64
N ARG A 508 -15.67 -2.81 39.63
CA ARG A 508 -14.24 -2.94 39.40
C ARG A 508 -13.94 -4.26 38.69
N ARG A 509 -14.47 -5.37 39.21
CA ARG A 509 -14.29 -6.70 38.63
C ARG A 509 -14.85 -6.78 37.22
N HIS A 510 -16.02 -6.19 36.97
CA HIS A 510 -16.66 -6.11 35.68
C HIS A 510 -15.75 -5.45 34.64
N TYR A 511 -15.29 -4.20 34.88
CA TYR A 511 -14.46 -3.47 33.92
C TYR A 511 -13.08 -4.11 33.75
N ILE A 512 -12.45 -4.59 34.81
CA ILE A 512 -11.17 -5.32 34.72
C ILE A 512 -11.32 -6.61 33.90
N GLY A 513 -12.46 -7.31 34.03
CA GLY A 513 -12.79 -8.47 33.20
C GLY A 513 -12.88 -8.11 31.72
N TYR A 514 -13.48 -6.98 31.39
CA TYR A 514 -13.50 -6.48 30.01
C TYR A 514 -12.11 -6.09 29.51
N VAL A 515 -11.26 -5.46 30.33
CA VAL A 515 -9.86 -5.19 29.94
C VAL A 515 -9.14 -6.48 29.56
N ALA A 516 -9.33 -7.56 30.35
CA ALA A 516 -8.71 -8.86 30.06
C ALA A 516 -9.23 -9.44 28.73
N LEU A 517 -10.56 -9.44 28.51
CA LEU A 517 -11.18 -9.98 27.29
C LEU A 517 -10.76 -9.17 26.07
N LEU A 518 -10.76 -7.83 26.12
CA LEU A 518 -10.37 -6.98 25.00
C LEU A 518 -8.88 -7.11 24.69
N ALA A 519 -8.02 -7.16 25.71
CA ALA A 519 -6.60 -7.43 25.50
C ALA A 519 -6.37 -8.79 24.81
N TYR A 520 -7.13 -9.81 25.21
CA TYR A 520 -7.05 -11.13 24.58
C TYR A 520 -7.60 -11.12 23.15
N PHE A 521 -8.69 -10.41 22.88
CA PHE A 521 -9.25 -10.25 21.54
C PHE A 521 -8.23 -9.58 20.58
N TRP A 522 -7.68 -8.45 21.00
CA TRP A 522 -6.70 -7.72 20.20
C TRP A 522 -5.40 -8.51 20.01
N PHE A 523 -5.01 -9.31 21.01
CA PHE A 523 -3.88 -10.23 20.87
C PHE A 523 -4.13 -11.29 19.77
N LEU A 524 -5.31 -11.93 19.75
CA LEU A 524 -5.67 -12.90 18.70
C LEU A 524 -5.80 -12.24 17.34
N TRP A 525 -6.35 -11.03 17.29
CA TRP A 525 -6.39 -10.23 16.08
C TRP A 525 -4.99 -9.93 15.56
N ALA A 526 -4.06 -9.53 16.42
CA ALA A 526 -2.67 -9.26 16.04
C ALA A 526 -1.98 -10.51 15.52
N LEU A 527 -2.15 -11.67 16.16
CA LEU A 527 -1.63 -12.94 15.65
C LEU A 527 -2.14 -13.25 14.24
N TYR A 528 -3.43 -13.02 14.01
CA TYR A 528 -4.02 -13.20 12.69
C TYR A 528 -3.45 -12.22 11.65
N GLN A 529 -3.19 -10.95 12.03
CA GLN A 529 -2.55 -10.00 11.14
C GLN A 529 -1.11 -10.44 10.81
N GLU A 530 -0.33 -10.89 11.80
CA GLU A 530 1.03 -11.42 11.58
C GLU A 530 1.01 -12.65 10.64
N LYS A 531 0.04 -13.56 10.80
CA LYS A 531 -0.19 -14.67 9.86
C LYS A 531 -0.47 -14.18 8.43
N CYS A 532 -1.14 -13.04 8.29
CA CYS A 532 -1.38 -12.37 7.01
C CYS A 532 -0.22 -11.47 6.58
N ALA A 533 0.95 -11.57 7.21
CA ALA A 533 2.15 -10.78 6.96
C ALA A 533 1.95 -9.26 7.11
N LYS A 534 1.06 -8.85 8.01
CA LYS A 534 0.85 -7.46 8.42
C LYS A 534 1.37 -7.30 9.84
N HIS A 535 2.47 -6.57 9.99
CA HIS A 535 3.10 -6.40 11.31
C HIS A 535 2.32 -5.44 12.19
N THR A 536 2.02 -5.88 13.41
CA THR A 536 1.30 -5.11 14.44
C THR A 536 2.23 -4.43 15.45
N GLY A 537 3.55 -4.59 15.27
CA GLY A 537 4.57 -3.93 16.10
C GLY A 537 4.52 -4.36 17.57
N GLU A 538 4.68 -3.39 18.47
CA GLU A 538 4.70 -3.64 19.92
C GLU A 538 3.36 -4.06 20.52
N TYR A 539 2.25 -3.78 19.83
CA TYR A 539 0.91 -4.09 20.32
C TYR A 539 0.69 -5.59 20.54
N LEU A 540 1.27 -6.46 19.73
CA LEU A 540 1.22 -7.92 19.94
C LEU A 540 1.71 -8.30 21.34
N TYR A 541 2.83 -7.70 21.78
CA TYR A 541 3.40 -7.94 23.12
C TYR A 541 2.55 -7.30 24.22
N ILE A 542 2.08 -6.08 24.03
CA ILE A 542 1.28 -5.33 25.01
C ILE A 542 -0.01 -6.09 25.30
N TRP A 543 -0.75 -6.49 24.29
CA TRP A 543 -2.01 -7.21 24.44
C TRP A 543 -1.84 -8.61 25.04
N TYR A 544 -0.79 -9.34 24.65
CA TYR A 544 -0.45 -10.62 25.29
C TYR A 544 -0.15 -10.43 26.81
N LYS A 545 0.66 -9.45 27.14
CA LYS A 545 0.99 -9.11 28.52
C LYS A 545 -0.25 -8.76 29.32
N TYR A 546 -1.09 -7.88 28.79
CA TYR A 546 -2.29 -7.39 29.47
C TYR A 546 -3.36 -8.46 29.62
N SER A 547 -3.57 -9.32 28.64
CA SER A 547 -4.49 -10.45 28.76
C SER A 547 -4.11 -11.33 29.98
N LYS A 548 -2.83 -11.61 30.17
CA LYS A 548 -2.34 -12.41 31.34
C LYS A 548 -2.41 -11.64 32.66
N GLN A 549 -2.08 -10.35 32.65
CA GLN A 549 -2.05 -9.52 33.83
C GLN A 549 -3.47 -9.27 34.36
N TYR A 550 -4.35 -8.79 33.51
CA TYR A 550 -5.73 -8.47 33.89
C TYR A 550 -6.58 -9.73 34.08
N GLY A 551 -6.29 -10.82 33.36
CA GLY A 551 -6.92 -12.11 33.59
C GLY A 551 -6.73 -12.68 34.99
N LYS A 552 -5.63 -12.33 35.67
CA LYS A 552 -5.38 -12.71 37.07
C LYS A 552 -6.07 -11.81 38.09
N LEU A 553 -6.48 -10.61 37.67
CA LEU A 553 -7.09 -9.60 38.54
C LEU A 553 -8.63 -9.61 38.49
N ALA A 554 -9.19 -10.17 37.40
CA ALA A 554 -10.62 -10.35 37.20
C ALA A 554 -11.13 -11.61 37.91
#